data_e2b4fcf5ac59ba5c4f3e418de0994af9
#
_entry.id   e2b4fcf5ac59ba5c4f3e418de0994af9
#
_cell.length_a   1.000
_cell.length_b   1.000
_cell.length_c   1.000
_cell.angle_alpha   90.00
_cell.angle_beta   90.00
_cell.angle_gamma   90.00
#
_symmetry.space_group_name_H-M   'P 1'
#
loop_
_entity.id
_entity.type
_entity.pdbx_description
1 polymer ?
#
loop_
_entity_poly.entity_id
_entity_poly.type
_entity_poly.pdbx_seq_one_letter_code
_entity_poly.pdbx_strand_id
1 'polypeptide(L)'
;EWMTGMGALYVQEAVPEVATIFTTHATSIGRSIAGNNKPLYDYLFAYNGDQMAQELNMQSKHSIEKQTAHYVDCFTTVSEITNNECKELLDKPADVILMNGFEDDFVPKGSTFTGKRKRARTLMLNVANKLLGTNLGDDTLIVGTSGRYEFKNKGIDVFLESLNSLNRDTNLHK
;
A
#
# COMPACT_ATOMS: atom_id res chain seq x y z
N GLU A 1 -0.10 11.55 -6.68
CA GLU A 1 0.37 10.36 -7.40
C GLU A 1 0.83 10.73 -8.82
N TRP A 2 1.78 9.99 -9.41
CA TRP A 2 2.40 10.28 -10.71
C TRP A 2 1.41 10.58 -11.85
N MET A 3 0.23 10.00 -11.85
CA MET A 3 -0.79 10.22 -12.88
C MET A 3 -1.28 11.67 -12.99
N THR A 4 -1.20 12.43 -11.92
CA THR A 4 -1.58 13.86 -11.88
C THR A 4 -0.37 14.80 -12.04
N GLY A 5 0.83 14.25 -12.10
CA GLY A 5 2.07 15.02 -12.12
C GLY A 5 2.16 16.00 -13.28
N MET A 6 1.82 15.56 -14.50
CA MET A 6 1.82 16.47 -15.66
C MET A 6 0.89 17.66 -15.47
N GLY A 7 -0.27 17.47 -14.81
CA GLY A 7 -1.18 18.56 -14.50
C GLY A 7 -0.59 19.55 -13.50
N ALA A 8 0.11 19.06 -12.47
CA ALA A 8 0.78 19.92 -11.50
C ALA A 8 1.90 20.75 -12.15
N LEU A 9 2.74 20.12 -12.97
CA LEU A 9 3.80 20.81 -13.72
C LEU A 9 3.24 21.87 -14.68
N TYR A 10 2.14 21.55 -15.38
CA TYR A 10 1.47 22.49 -16.27
C TYR A 10 0.89 23.70 -15.51
N VAL A 11 0.23 23.48 -14.37
CA VAL A 11 -0.31 24.56 -13.53
C VAL A 11 0.81 25.47 -13.05
N GLN A 12 1.92 24.92 -12.63
CA GLN A 12 3.06 25.69 -12.15
C GLN A 12 3.67 26.59 -13.24
N GLU A 13 3.69 26.13 -14.49
CA GLU A 13 4.16 26.92 -15.62
C GLU A 13 3.13 27.95 -16.10
N ALA A 14 1.86 27.53 -16.25
CA ALA A 14 0.81 28.35 -16.87
C ALA A 14 0.13 29.34 -15.90
N VAL A 15 0.13 29.03 -14.59
CA VAL A 15 -0.57 29.80 -13.54
C VAL A 15 0.32 29.88 -12.29
N PRO A 16 1.50 30.54 -12.35
CA PRO A 16 2.51 30.50 -11.29
C PRO A 16 2.07 31.13 -9.96
N GLU A 17 0.95 31.85 -9.93
CA GLU A 17 0.33 32.34 -8.69
C GLU A 17 -0.41 31.26 -7.88
N VAL A 18 -0.61 30.06 -8.45
CA VAL A 18 -1.27 28.94 -7.77
C VAL A 18 -0.21 28.01 -7.21
N ALA A 19 -0.13 27.92 -5.88
CA ALA A 19 0.76 26.96 -5.22
C ALA A 19 0.35 25.51 -5.49
N THR A 20 1.34 24.66 -5.74
CA THR A 20 1.16 23.26 -6.09
C THR A 20 1.67 22.34 -4.97
N ILE A 21 0.87 21.34 -4.61
CA ILE A 21 1.26 20.29 -3.67
C ILE A 21 1.15 18.95 -4.38
N PHE A 22 2.22 18.16 -4.33
CA PHE A 22 2.25 16.81 -4.88
C PHE A 22 2.48 15.78 -3.77
N THR A 23 1.62 14.76 -3.70
CA THR A 23 1.74 13.69 -2.71
C THR A 23 2.00 12.35 -3.38
N THR A 24 3.02 11.64 -2.93
CA THR A 24 3.29 10.25 -3.30
C THR A 24 3.04 9.33 -2.10
N HIS A 25 2.22 8.29 -2.27
CA HIS A 25 1.91 7.30 -1.21
C HIS A 25 2.84 6.09 -1.26
N ALA A 26 3.48 5.86 -2.37
CA ALA A 26 4.56 4.92 -2.60
C ALA A 26 5.17 5.25 -3.96
N THR A 27 6.48 5.17 -4.09
CA THR A 27 7.14 5.46 -5.36
C THR A 27 6.73 4.45 -6.43
N SER A 28 6.47 4.92 -7.65
CA SER A 28 6.09 4.04 -8.76
C SER A 28 7.17 3.01 -9.06
N ILE A 29 8.43 3.44 -8.99
CA ILE A 29 9.57 2.55 -9.23
C ILE A 29 9.83 1.59 -8.06
N GLY A 30 9.67 2.02 -6.81
CA GLY A 30 9.77 1.15 -5.63
C GLY A 30 8.76 0.02 -5.66
N ARG A 31 7.50 0.32 -6.00
CA ARG A 31 6.47 -0.72 -6.23
C ARG A 31 6.86 -1.70 -7.33
N SER A 32 7.48 -1.22 -8.39
CA SER A 32 7.91 -2.07 -9.50
C SER A 32 9.09 -2.96 -9.10
N ILE A 33 10.06 -2.44 -8.35
CA ILE A 33 11.19 -3.22 -7.81
C ILE A 33 10.65 -4.38 -6.94
N ALA A 34 9.82 -4.07 -5.95
CA ALA A 34 9.24 -5.07 -5.06
C ALA A 34 8.32 -6.06 -5.80
N GLY A 35 7.49 -5.57 -6.73
CA GLY A 35 6.59 -6.40 -7.53
C GLY A 35 7.33 -7.39 -8.46
N ASN A 36 8.55 -7.09 -8.83
CA ASN A 36 9.44 -7.97 -9.61
C ASN A 36 10.35 -8.85 -8.74
N ASN A 37 9.99 -9.08 -7.48
CA ASN A 37 10.73 -9.92 -6.52
C ASN A 37 12.16 -9.43 -6.23
N LYS A 38 12.45 -8.17 -6.45
CA LYS A 38 13.73 -7.57 -6.04
C LYS A 38 13.58 -7.08 -4.60
N PRO A 39 14.54 -7.34 -3.70
CA PRO A 39 14.47 -6.95 -2.29
C PRO A 39 14.66 -5.43 -2.17
N LEU A 40 13.56 -4.69 -2.10
CA LEU A 40 13.55 -3.23 -2.14
C LEU A 40 14.31 -2.62 -0.95
N TYR A 41 13.93 -2.98 0.26
CA TYR A 41 14.44 -2.33 1.47
C TYR A 41 15.83 -2.81 1.89
N ASP A 42 16.20 -4.06 1.57
CA ASP A 42 17.51 -4.60 1.88
C ASP A 42 18.62 -3.89 1.09
N TYR A 43 18.30 -3.38 -0.10
CA TYR A 43 19.25 -2.74 -1.00
C TYR A 43 18.81 -1.35 -1.45
N LEU A 44 17.94 -0.67 -0.70
CA LEU A 44 17.36 0.60 -1.10
C LEU A 44 18.42 1.64 -1.49
N PHE A 45 19.50 1.77 -0.69
CA PHE A 45 20.57 2.75 -0.95
C PHE A 45 21.53 2.34 -2.08
N ALA A 46 21.40 1.13 -2.61
CA ALA A 46 22.20 0.66 -3.74
C ALA A 46 21.47 0.79 -5.08
N TYR A 47 20.17 1.03 -5.06
CA TYR A 47 19.39 1.24 -6.26
C TYR A 47 19.54 2.67 -6.78
N ASN A 48 19.73 2.80 -8.09
CA ASN A 48 19.55 4.06 -8.80
C ASN A 48 18.15 4.03 -9.44
N GLY A 49 17.28 4.99 -9.10
CA GLY A 49 15.89 5.03 -9.56
C GLY A 49 15.76 5.11 -11.07
N ASP A 50 16.59 5.90 -11.75
CA ASP A 50 16.55 6.08 -13.21
C ASP A 50 17.00 4.78 -13.93
N GLN A 51 18.05 4.13 -13.41
CA GLN A 51 18.53 2.86 -13.95
C GLN A 51 17.48 1.75 -13.76
N MET A 52 16.90 1.67 -12.58
CA MET A 52 15.81 0.70 -12.30
C MET A 52 14.59 0.96 -13.15
N ALA A 53 14.26 2.22 -13.43
CA ALA A 53 13.16 2.56 -14.33
C ALA A 53 13.42 2.08 -15.76
N GLN A 54 14.66 2.15 -16.25
CA GLN A 54 15.04 1.60 -17.55
C GLN A 54 14.92 0.07 -17.55
N GLU A 55 15.49 -0.60 -16.55
CA GLU A 55 15.47 -2.05 -16.44
C GLU A 55 14.04 -2.62 -16.39
N LEU A 56 13.13 -1.94 -15.70
CA LEU A 56 11.76 -2.39 -15.46
C LEU A 56 10.72 -1.76 -16.41
N ASN A 57 11.15 -1.03 -17.44
CA ASN A 57 10.28 -0.33 -18.40
C ASN A 57 9.29 0.65 -17.73
N MET A 58 9.79 1.39 -16.73
CA MET A 58 9.01 2.34 -15.93
C MET A 58 9.38 3.80 -16.18
N GLN A 59 10.21 4.09 -17.19
CA GLN A 59 10.81 5.42 -17.43
C GLN A 59 9.78 6.54 -17.45
N SER A 60 8.67 6.36 -18.19
CA SER A 60 7.64 7.40 -18.33
C SER A 60 6.97 7.73 -17.00
N LYS A 61 6.63 6.72 -16.20
CA LYS A 61 5.99 6.93 -14.89
C LYS A 61 6.96 7.51 -13.87
N HIS A 62 8.16 6.95 -13.84
CA HIS A 62 9.22 7.37 -12.94
C HIS A 62 9.66 8.82 -13.21
N SER A 63 9.88 9.18 -14.48
CA SER A 63 10.30 10.55 -14.84
C SER A 63 9.23 11.59 -14.49
N ILE A 64 7.95 11.31 -14.73
CA ILE A 64 6.86 12.20 -14.34
C ILE A 64 6.84 12.37 -12.82
N GLU A 65 6.90 11.28 -12.06
CA GLU A 65 6.88 11.32 -10.60
C GLU A 65 8.07 12.09 -10.05
N LYS A 66 9.28 11.79 -10.53
CA LYS A 66 10.54 12.44 -10.14
C LYS A 66 10.52 13.93 -10.45
N GLN A 67 10.19 14.32 -11.69
CA GLN A 67 10.13 15.73 -12.09
C GLN A 67 9.07 16.47 -11.28
N THR A 68 7.89 15.89 -11.08
CA THR A 68 6.87 16.54 -10.28
C THR A 68 7.34 16.77 -8.85
N ALA A 69 7.96 15.76 -8.21
CA ALA A 69 8.49 15.89 -6.86
C ALA A 69 9.54 17.01 -6.72
N HIS A 70 10.33 17.24 -7.78
CA HIS A 70 11.38 18.28 -7.78
C HIS A 70 10.87 19.69 -8.04
N TYR A 71 9.79 19.85 -8.81
CA TYR A 71 9.37 21.15 -9.31
C TYR A 71 8.14 21.76 -8.61
N VAL A 72 7.32 20.95 -7.90
CA VAL A 72 6.19 21.51 -7.14
C VAL A 72 6.65 22.35 -5.94
N ASP A 73 5.79 23.25 -5.48
CA ASP A 73 6.09 24.12 -4.32
C ASP A 73 6.21 23.31 -3.02
N CYS A 74 5.49 22.21 -2.90
CA CYS A 74 5.59 21.32 -1.75
C CYS A 74 5.41 19.85 -2.16
N PHE A 75 6.45 19.07 -1.95
CA PHE A 75 6.40 17.61 -2.12
C PHE A 75 6.12 16.92 -0.80
N THR A 76 5.12 16.06 -0.76
CA THR A 76 4.71 15.37 0.46
C THR A 76 4.64 13.86 0.27
N THR A 77 4.77 13.12 1.38
CA THR A 77 4.57 11.67 1.43
C THR A 77 3.86 11.27 2.72
N VAL A 78 3.55 9.99 2.89
CA VAL A 78 2.66 9.49 3.96
C VAL A 78 3.38 8.78 5.10
N SER A 79 4.68 8.52 4.98
CA SER A 79 5.46 7.83 6.02
C SER A 79 6.95 8.05 5.85
N GLU A 80 7.72 7.83 6.92
CA GLU A 80 9.19 7.82 6.87
C GLU A 80 9.74 6.77 5.91
N ILE A 81 9.10 5.60 5.83
CA ILE A 81 9.51 4.53 4.91
C ILE A 81 9.41 5.01 3.46
N THR A 82 8.26 5.61 3.10
CA THR A 82 8.08 6.18 1.76
C THR A 82 9.01 7.36 1.51
N ASN A 83 9.30 8.17 2.55
CA ASN A 83 10.25 9.27 2.42
C ASN A 83 11.66 8.77 2.09
N ASN A 84 12.11 7.67 2.70
CA ASN A 84 13.38 7.03 2.35
C ASN A 84 13.38 6.51 0.91
N GLU A 85 12.27 5.93 0.43
CA GLU A 85 12.13 5.59 -0.99
C GLU A 85 12.26 6.81 -1.89
N CYS A 86 11.58 7.91 -1.56
CA CYS A 86 11.63 9.16 -2.33
C CYS A 86 13.06 9.70 -2.40
N LYS A 87 13.75 9.73 -1.26
CA LYS A 87 15.13 10.19 -1.16
C LYS A 87 16.07 9.39 -2.08
N GLU A 88 16.01 8.05 -2.02
CA GLU A 88 16.95 7.19 -2.73
C GLU A 88 16.54 6.95 -4.21
N LEU A 89 15.25 6.92 -4.52
CA LEU A 89 14.77 6.56 -5.86
C LEU A 89 14.34 7.76 -6.72
N LEU A 90 13.92 8.87 -6.09
CA LEU A 90 13.55 10.10 -6.78
C LEU A 90 14.59 11.21 -6.62
N ASP A 91 15.67 10.96 -5.86
CA ASP A 91 16.70 11.96 -5.49
C ASP A 91 16.11 13.20 -4.80
N LYS A 92 14.95 13.05 -4.15
CA LYS A 92 14.24 14.14 -3.47
C LYS A 92 13.50 13.61 -2.24
N PRO A 93 13.93 13.94 -1.02
CA PRO A 93 13.12 13.70 0.17
C PRO A 93 11.87 14.57 0.14
N ALA A 94 10.79 14.11 0.77
CA ALA A 94 9.60 14.92 0.93
C ALA A 94 9.88 16.13 1.82
N ASP A 95 9.27 17.27 1.49
CA ASP A 95 9.33 18.48 2.30
C ASP A 95 8.51 18.31 3.59
N VAL A 96 7.41 17.56 3.52
CA VAL A 96 6.55 17.26 4.67
C VAL A 96 6.03 15.83 4.60
N ILE A 97 6.01 15.13 5.73
CA ILE A 97 5.37 13.82 5.87
C ILE A 97 3.99 14.01 6.47
N LEU A 98 2.96 13.68 5.69
CA LEU A 98 1.56 13.77 6.08
C LEU A 98 0.97 12.36 6.16
N MET A 99 0.90 11.79 7.36
CA MET A 99 0.33 10.46 7.55
C MET A 99 -1.13 10.42 7.11
N ASN A 100 -1.53 9.27 6.54
CA ASN A 100 -2.94 9.05 6.21
C ASN A 100 -3.81 9.19 7.46
N GLY A 101 -4.89 9.97 7.33
CA GLY A 101 -5.88 10.09 8.38
C GLY A 101 -6.71 8.82 8.53
N PHE A 102 -7.24 8.60 9.71
CA PHE A 102 -8.22 7.56 10.00
C PHE A 102 -9.40 8.17 10.73
N GLU A 103 -10.60 7.89 10.25
CA GLU A 103 -11.85 8.28 10.89
C GLU A 103 -12.54 7.02 11.43
N ASP A 104 -12.81 6.97 12.71
CA ASP A 104 -13.40 5.82 13.38
C ASP A 104 -14.93 5.89 13.54
N ASP A 105 -15.55 6.99 13.13
CA ASP A 105 -16.99 7.20 13.27
C ASP A 105 -17.82 6.24 12.43
N PHE A 106 -17.25 5.67 11.36
CA PHE A 106 -17.95 4.63 10.58
C PHE A 106 -18.02 3.28 11.32
N VAL A 107 -17.22 3.09 12.38
CA VAL A 107 -17.24 1.88 13.18
C VAL A 107 -18.36 1.97 14.20
N PRO A 108 -19.40 1.11 14.13
CA PRO A 108 -20.48 1.12 15.11
C PRO A 108 -19.95 0.86 16.51
N LYS A 109 -20.56 1.52 17.52
CA LYS A 109 -20.17 1.38 18.94
C LYS A 109 -21.28 0.64 19.73
N GLY A 110 -20.92 0.10 20.90
CA GLY A 110 -21.86 -0.53 21.84
C GLY A 110 -22.63 -1.72 21.25
N SER A 111 -23.91 -1.83 21.58
CA SER A 111 -24.78 -2.94 21.16
C SER A 111 -24.94 -3.05 19.64
N THR A 112 -24.89 -1.91 18.94
CA THR A 112 -24.93 -1.87 17.46
C THR A 112 -23.71 -2.57 16.87
N PHE A 113 -22.53 -2.37 17.41
CA PHE A 113 -21.32 -3.07 17.00
C PHE A 113 -21.48 -4.58 17.16
N THR A 114 -21.91 -5.03 18.35
CA THR A 114 -22.09 -6.46 18.63
C THR A 114 -23.09 -7.12 17.66
N GLY A 115 -24.21 -6.47 17.39
CA GLY A 115 -25.20 -6.97 16.45
C GLY A 115 -24.71 -7.05 15.00
N LYS A 116 -24.04 -5.99 14.52
CA LYS A 116 -23.47 -5.97 13.16
C LYS A 116 -22.33 -6.99 13.02
N ARG A 117 -21.45 -7.11 14.03
CA ARG A 117 -20.36 -8.09 14.04
C ARG A 117 -20.90 -9.52 13.96
N LYS A 118 -21.93 -9.86 14.77
CA LYS A 118 -22.57 -11.19 14.72
C LYS A 118 -23.14 -11.49 13.33
N ARG A 119 -23.87 -10.54 12.74
CA ARG A 119 -24.43 -10.71 11.38
C ARG A 119 -23.36 -10.90 10.33
N ALA A 120 -22.29 -10.09 10.35
CA ALA A 120 -21.17 -10.22 9.41
C ALA A 120 -20.48 -11.58 9.56
N ARG A 121 -20.23 -12.02 10.79
CA ARG A 121 -19.65 -13.33 11.08
C ARG A 121 -20.51 -14.47 10.53
N THR A 122 -21.80 -14.48 10.81
CA THR A 122 -22.74 -15.48 10.28
C THR A 122 -22.70 -15.52 8.74
N LEU A 123 -22.68 -14.35 8.09
CA LEU A 123 -22.59 -14.30 6.63
C LEU A 123 -21.28 -14.92 6.11
N MET A 124 -20.15 -14.57 6.73
CA MET A 124 -18.83 -15.11 6.34
C MET A 124 -18.77 -16.63 6.51
N LEU A 125 -19.24 -17.16 7.63
CA LEU A 125 -19.29 -18.62 7.87
C LEU A 125 -20.22 -19.32 6.88
N ASN A 126 -21.37 -18.75 6.57
CA ASN A 126 -22.28 -19.31 5.57
C ASN A 126 -21.65 -19.38 4.17
N VAL A 127 -20.90 -18.35 3.78
CA VAL A 127 -20.18 -18.36 2.50
C VAL A 127 -19.07 -19.41 2.54
N ALA A 128 -18.25 -19.47 3.60
CA ALA A 128 -17.20 -20.44 3.75
C ALA A 128 -17.74 -21.89 3.72
N ASN A 129 -18.78 -22.17 4.45
CA ASN A 129 -19.42 -23.49 4.50
C ASN A 129 -19.93 -23.94 3.12
N LYS A 130 -20.53 -23.02 2.35
CA LYS A 130 -20.99 -23.32 0.98
C LYS A 130 -19.85 -23.59 0.02
N LEU A 131 -18.77 -22.81 0.12
CA LEU A 131 -17.62 -22.95 -0.77
C LEU A 131 -16.79 -24.20 -0.46
N LEU A 132 -16.65 -24.56 0.82
CA LEU A 132 -15.77 -25.64 1.26
C LEU A 132 -16.53 -26.97 1.48
N GLY A 133 -17.86 -26.95 1.44
CA GLY A 133 -18.67 -28.13 1.78
C GLY A 133 -18.54 -28.54 3.25
N THR A 134 -18.32 -27.56 4.16
CA THR A 134 -18.08 -27.78 5.59
C THR A 134 -19.25 -27.29 6.44
N ASN A 135 -19.19 -27.54 7.75
CA ASN A 135 -20.15 -27.02 8.73
C ASN A 135 -19.37 -26.35 9.89
N LEU A 136 -18.71 -25.22 9.56
CA LEU A 136 -17.98 -24.42 10.54
C LEU A 136 -18.95 -23.75 11.50
N GLY A 137 -18.70 -23.87 12.79
CA GLY A 137 -19.53 -23.31 13.86
C GLY A 137 -19.16 -21.88 14.26
N ASP A 138 -19.93 -21.34 15.19
CA ASP A 138 -19.75 -19.95 15.68
C ASP A 138 -18.44 -19.73 16.46
N ASP A 139 -17.78 -20.77 16.91
CA ASP A 139 -16.47 -20.77 17.59
C ASP A 139 -15.27 -20.70 16.63
N THR A 140 -15.48 -20.94 15.33
CA THR A 140 -14.44 -20.90 14.31
C THR A 140 -13.73 -19.55 14.28
N LEU A 141 -12.40 -19.54 14.40
CA LEU A 141 -11.60 -18.32 14.22
C LEU A 141 -11.58 -17.93 12.74
N ILE A 142 -11.99 -16.70 12.47
CA ILE A 142 -11.92 -16.13 11.12
C ILE A 142 -10.71 -15.20 11.07
N VAL A 143 -9.74 -15.54 10.23
CA VAL A 143 -8.55 -14.73 9.95
C VAL A 143 -8.59 -14.32 8.48
N GLY A 144 -8.38 -13.05 8.20
CA GLY A 144 -8.47 -12.55 6.83
C GLY A 144 -7.56 -11.36 6.59
N THR A 145 -7.29 -11.12 5.33
CA THR A 145 -6.67 -9.89 4.82
C THR A 145 -7.57 -9.28 3.77
N SER A 146 -7.48 -7.98 3.57
CA SER A 146 -8.21 -7.28 2.52
C SER A 146 -7.33 -6.26 1.82
N GLY A 147 -7.56 -6.04 0.54
CA GLY A 147 -6.82 -5.08 -0.25
C GLY A 147 -6.95 -5.39 -1.73
N ARG A 148 -6.22 -4.62 -2.56
CA ARG A 148 -6.09 -4.94 -3.98
C ARG A 148 -5.31 -6.24 -4.15
N TYR A 149 -5.61 -6.97 -5.22
CA TYR A 149 -4.89 -8.20 -5.53
C TYR A 149 -3.49 -7.91 -6.11
N GLU A 150 -2.60 -7.58 -5.21
CA GLU A 150 -1.17 -7.37 -5.50
C GLU A 150 -0.39 -8.35 -4.61
N PHE A 151 -0.16 -9.55 -5.12
CA PHE A 151 0.28 -10.72 -4.34
C PHE A 151 1.50 -10.45 -3.45
N LYS A 152 2.54 -9.81 -4.01
CA LYS A 152 3.77 -9.44 -3.27
C LYS A 152 3.61 -8.13 -2.50
N ASN A 153 3.18 -7.06 -3.17
CA ASN A 153 3.13 -5.73 -2.56
C ASN A 153 2.13 -5.60 -1.41
N LYS A 154 1.16 -6.52 -1.31
CA LYS A 154 0.19 -6.61 -0.20
C LYS A 154 0.50 -7.72 0.80
N GLY A 155 1.63 -8.41 0.66
CA GLY A 155 2.05 -9.46 1.57
C GLY A 155 1.11 -10.66 1.62
N ILE A 156 0.38 -10.95 0.52
CA ILE A 156 -0.54 -12.10 0.46
C ILE A 156 0.25 -13.39 0.60
N ASP A 157 1.43 -13.48 0.01
CA ASP A 157 2.37 -14.59 0.14
C ASP A 157 2.81 -14.80 1.60
N VAL A 158 3.17 -13.72 2.30
CA VAL A 158 3.54 -13.77 3.73
C VAL A 158 2.37 -14.22 4.59
N PHE A 159 1.17 -13.73 4.28
CA PHE A 159 -0.05 -14.14 4.98
C PHE A 159 -0.32 -15.65 4.81
N LEU A 160 -0.23 -16.17 3.58
CA LEU A 160 -0.42 -17.59 3.30
C LEU A 160 0.64 -18.47 3.97
N GLU A 161 1.91 -18.04 3.96
CA GLU A 161 2.98 -18.79 4.63
C GLU A 161 2.82 -18.77 6.15
N SER A 162 2.37 -17.66 6.71
CA SER A 162 2.05 -17.58 8.14
C SER A 162 0.94 -18.55 8.53
N LEU A 163 -0.13 -18.65 7.73
CA LEU A 163 -1.21 -19.62 7.95
C LEU A 163 -0.72 -21.07 7.79
N ASN A 164 0.16 -21.31 6.81
CA ASN A 164 0.77 -22.63 6.62
C ASN A 164 1.64 -23.04 7.84
N SER A 165 2.41 -22.10 8.37
CA SER A 165 3.21 -22.31 9.59
C SER A 165 2.33 -22.58 10.80
N LEU A 166 1.26 -21.81 11.00
CA LEU A 166 0.27 -22.03 12.05
C LEU A 166 -0.41 -23.39 11.93
N ASN A 167 -0.71 -23.83 10.71
CA ASN A 167 -1.35 -25.15 10.49
C ASN A 167 -0.45 -26.32 10.84
N ARG A 168 0.87 -26.15 10.76
CA ARG A 168 1.89 -27.14 11.11
C ARG A 168 2.26 -27.13 12.59
N ASP A 169 1.91 -26.09 13.33
CA ASP A 169 2.22 -25.99 14.75
C ASP A 169 1.32 -26.92 15.56
N THR A 170 1.94 -27.98 16.12
CA THR A 170 1.25 -29.00 16.93
C THR A 170 0.90 -28.51 18.35
N ASN A 171 1.44 -27.36 18.78
CA ASN A 171 1.17 -26.79 20.09
C ASN A 171 -0.10 -25.90 20.06
N LEU A 172 -0.59 -25.54 18.89
CA LEU A 172 -1.85 -24.84 18.76
C LEU A 172 -3.02 -25.82 18.91
N HIS A 173 -3.81 -25.63 19.95
CA HIS A 173 -5.08 -26.33 20.09
C HIS A 173 -6.05 -25.84 18.99
N LYS A 174 -6.35 -26.71 18.06
CA LYS A 174 -7.29 -26.48 16.94
C LYS A 174 -8.73 -26.62 17.40
#